data_940bfd9fc27be87bfe595bdf1f01606d
#
_entry.id   940bfd9fc27be87bfe595bdf1f01606d
#
_cell.length_a   1.000
_cell.length_b   1.000
_cell.length_c   1.000
_cell.angle_alpha   90.00
_cell.angle_beta   90.00
_cell.angle_gamma   90.00
#
_symmetry.space_group_name_H-M   'P 1'
#
loop_
_entity.id
_entity.type
_entity.pdbx_description
1 polymer ?
#
loop_
_entity_poly.entity_id
_entity_poly.type
_entity_poly.pdbx_seq_one_letter_code
_entity_poly.pdbx_strand_id
1 'polypeptide(L)'
;MDTPISWIKAYVPDLDCTPQEYADKMTLSGSNMESVTYLDKNLEKIVVGKIEKIEKHPDADKLIICQVDIGEKTIQIVTGAPNVKEGDKVPVVLDGDKVAGGHDGSPLPEDGIKIKAGKLRGIESDGMMCSIEELGSSRDMYPEAPENGIYIFDDDVEVGTDAVEALGLHDTVFELSLIHISEPTRLG
;
A
#
# COMPACT_ATOMS: atom_id res chain seq x y z
N MET A 1 -13.50 -16.88 3.35
CA MET A 1 -13.14 -16.74 1.92
C MET A 1 -13.03 -15.27 1.62
N ASP A 2 -11.87 -14.86 1.15
CA ASP A 2 -11.57 -13.45 0.88
C ASP A 2 -11.91 -13.10 -0.57
N THR A 3 -12.74 -12.08 -0.74
CA THR A 3 -13.25 -11.67 -2.05
C THR A 3 -13.13 -10.16 -2.23
N PRO A 4 -12.24 -9.67 -3.11
CA PRO A 4 -12.14 -8.26 -3.44
C PRO A 4 -13.39 -7.74 -4.15
N ILE A 5 -13.80 -6.49 -3.88
CA ILE A 5 -14.95 -5.88 -4.55
C ILE A 5 -14.69 -5.68 -6.05
N SER A 6 -13.45 -5.49 -6.45
CA SER A 6 -13.05 -5.40 -7.86
C SER A 6 -13.40 -6.68 -8.63
N TRP A 7 -13.20 -7.85 -8.01
CA TRP A 7 -13.60 -9.13 -8.63
C TRP A 7 -15.12 -9.26 -8.75
N ILE A 8 -15.85 -8.83 -7.72
CA ILE A 8 -17.31 -8.84 -7.74
C ILE A 8 -17.82 -7.96 -8.89
N LYS A 9 -17.27 -6.74 -9.02
CA LYS A 9 -17.64 -5.80 -10.09
C LYS A 9 -17.26 -6.30 -11.48
N ALA A 10 -16.22 -7.12 -11.62
CA ALA A 10 -15.90 -7.75 -12.91
C ALA A 10 -16.98 -8.70 -13.41
N TYR A 11 -17.73 -9.36 -12.51
CA TYR A 11 -18.86 -10.22 -12.85
C TYR A 11 -20.22 -9.49 -12.82
N VAL A 12 -20.32 -8.41 -12.03
CA VAL A 12 -21.52 -7.59 -11.87
C VAL A 12 -21.16 -6.12 -12.13
N PRO A 13 -20.95 -5.71 -13.39
CA PRO A 13 -20.47 -4.37 -13.72
C PRO A 13 -21.39 -3.24 -13.24
N ASP A 14 -22.69 -3.51 -13.15
CA ASP A 14 -23.72 -2.55 -12.72
C ASP A 14 -23.89 -2.50 -11.20
N LEU A 15 -22.95 -3.10 -10.43
CA LEU A 15 -22.98 -3.04 -8.97
C LEU A 15 -22.69 -1.60 -8.49
N ASP A 16 -23.76 -0.88 -8.18
CA ASP A 16 -23.72 0.47 -7.66
C ASP A 16 -24.08 0.48 -6.17
N CYS A 17 -23.10 0.20 -5.33
CA CYS A 17 -23.22 0.30 -3.88
C CYS A 17 -21.85 0.49 -3.24
N THR A 18 -21.86 1.07 -2.06
CA THR A 18 -20.64 1.15 -1.23
C THR A 18 -20.27 -0.23 -0.68
N PRO A 19 -18.99 -0.45 -0.30
CA PRO A 19 -18.57 -1.71 0.32
C PRO A 19 -19.41 -2.08 1.56
N GLN A 20 -19.78 -1.11 2.39
CA GLN A 20 -20.59 -1.33 3.57
C GLN A 20 -22.02 -1.77 3.21
N GLU A 21 -22.65 -1.10 2.24
CA GLU A 21 -23.99 -1.50 1.77
C GLU A 21 -24.00 -2.89 1.16
N TYR A 22 -22.91 -3.27 0.48
CA TYR A 22 -22.75 -4.63 -0.04
C TYR A 22 -22.68 -5.64 1.11
N ALA A 23 -21.82 -5.38 2.11
CA ALA A 23 -21.68 -6.23 3.28
C ALA A 23 -23.01 -6.44 4.04
N ASP A 24 -23.76 -5.35 4.26
CA ASP A 24 -25.06 -5.38 4.93
C ASP A 24 -26.08 -6.22 4.16
N LYS A 25 -26.17 -6.02 2.82
CA LYS A 25 -27.06 -6.79 1.95
C LYS A 25 -26.71 -8.27 1.91
N MET A 26 -25.42 -8.61 1.85
CA MET A 26 -24.95 -9.99 1.87
C MET A 26 -25.31 -10.68 3.17
N THR A 27 -25.12 -10.03 4.31
CA THR A 27 -25.50 -10.53 5.62
C THR A 27 -27.01 -10.77 5.70
N LEU A 28 -27.83 -9.84 5.22
CA LEU A 28 -29.29 -9.98 5.19
C LEU A 28 -29.75 -11.10 4.24
N SER A 29 -28.99 -11.42 3.20
CA SER A 29 -29.31 -12.50 2.27
C SER A 29 -28.90 -13.90 2.77
N GLY A 30 -28.29 -13.99 3.96
CA GLY A 30 -27.91 -15.25 4.60
C GLY A 30 -26.45 -15.66 4.40
N SER A 31 -25.62 -14.80 3.81
CA SER A 31 -24.17 -14.99 3.76
C SER A 31 -23.54 -14.23 4.94
N ASN A 32 -22.87 -14.96 5.84
CA ASN A 32 -22.24 -14.31 6.98
C ASN A 32 -21.00 -13.55 6.54
N MET A 33 -21.03 -12.21 6.68
CA MET A 33 -19.88 -11.33 6.48
C MET A 33 -19.09 -11.25 7.77
N GLU A 34 -17.86 -11.76 7.80
CA GLU A 34 -17.02 -11.77 9.00
C GLU A 34 -16.21 -10.48 9.14
N SER A 35 -15.65 -9.99 8.04
CA SER A 35 -14.89 -8.75 8.03
C SER A 35 -14.97 -7.99 6.71
N VAL A 36 -14.73 -6.68 6.78
CA VAL A 36 -14.57 -5.78 5.63
C VAL A 36 -13.23 -5.07 5.81
N THR A 37 -12.28 -5.30 4.91
CA THR A 37 -10.94 -4.74 4.97
C THR A 37 -10.72 -3.80 3.79
N TYR A 38 -10.46 -2.52 4.09
CA TYR A 38 -10.05 -1.51 3.11
C TYR A 38 -8.53 -1.60 2.96
N LEU A 39 -8.05 -1.90 1.75
CA LEU A 39 -6.62 -2.09 1.49
C LEU A 39 -5.84 -0.77 1.52
N ASP A 40 -6.50 0.35 1.20
CA ASP A 40 -5.95 1.70 1.25
C ASP A 40 -6.11 2.40 2.60
N LYS A 41 -6.52 1.67 3.64
CA LYS A 41 -6.70 2.23 4.98
C LYS A 41 -5.40 2.89 5.44
N ASN A 42 -5.49 4.17 5.82
CA ASN A 42 -4.37 5.00 6.29
C ASN A 42 -3.31 5.34 5.22
N LEU A 43 -3.62 5.18 3.94
CA LEU A 43 -2.77 5.66 2.85
C LEU A 43 -3.27 7.01 2.36
N GLU A 44 -2.42 8.05 2.39
CA GLU A 44 -2.78 9.39 1.92
C GLU A 44 -1.69 9.88 0.97
N LYS A 45 -2.10 10.27 -0.26
CA LYS A 45 -1.28 10.94 -1.29
C LYS A 45 0.10 10.31 -1.53
N ILE A 46 0.11 9.02 -1.76
CA ILE A 46 1.34 8.33 -2.16
C ILE A 46 1.44 8.39 -3.68
N VAL A 47 2.56 8.93 -4.18
CA VAL A 47 2.77 9.14 -5.61
C VAL A 47 3.89 8.25 -6.15
N VAL A 48 3.85 7.96 -7.43
CA VAL A 48 4.94 7.29 -8.12
C VAL A 48 6.05 8.29 -8.39
N GLY A 49 7.22 8.09 -7.78
CA GLY A 49 8.41 8.90 -8.01
C GLY A 49 9.47 8.13 -8.79
N LYS A 50 10.24 8.83 -9.63
CA LYS A 50 11.40 8.27 -10.33
C LYS A 50 12.68 8.78 -9.73
N ILE A 51 13.59 7.89 -9.41
CA ILE A 51 14.92 8.24 -8.90
C ILE A 51 15.80 8.72 -10.07
N GLU A 52 16.11 10.00 -10.09
CA GLU A 52 16.95 10.59 -11.14
C GLU A 52 18.44 10.48 -10.80
N LYS A 53 18.80 10.64 -9.52
CA LYS A 53 20.19 10.63 -9.08
C LYS A 53 20.31 10.06 -7.68
N ILE A 54 21.42 9.34 -7.46
CA ILE A 54 21.79 8.79 -6.14
C ILE A 54 23.18 9.30 -5.75
N GLU A 55 23.31 9.86 -4.57
CA GLU A 55 24.57 10.28 -3.98
C GLU A 55 24.80 9.61 -2.62
N LYS A 56 26.06 9.37 -2.26
CA LYS A 56 26.39 8.85 -0.93
C LYS A 56 26.21 9.93 0.13
N HIS A 57 25.67 9.53 1.29
CA HIS A 57 25.60 10.45 2.42
C HIS A 57 27.01 10.73 2.96
N PRO A 58 27.39 12.01 3.22
CA PRO A 58 28.75 12.37 3.63
C PRO A 58 29.14 11.81 5.00
N ASP A 59 28.17 11.69 5.92
CA ASP A 59 28.40 11.33 7.33
C ASP A 59 27.78 9.98 7.74
N ALA A 60 27.31 9.18 6.75
CA ALA A 60 26.67 7.89 7.05
C ALA A 60 26.83 6.89 5.91
N ASP A 61 27.66 5.87 6.11
CA ASP A 61 27.99 4.84 5.10
C ASP A 61 26.77 4.02 4.61
N LYS A 62 25.72 3.95 5.43
CA LYS A 62 24.49 3.18 5.14
C LYS A 62 23.37 4.02 4.57
N LEU A 63 23.54 5.34 4.43
CA LEU A 63 22.53 6.22 3.88
C LEU A 63 22.93 6.70 2.50
N ILE A 64 21.92 6.87 1.66
CA ILE A 64 22.05 7.49 0.35
C ILE A 64 21.06 8.64 0.22
N ILE A 65 21.44 9.63 -0.59
CA ILE A 65 20.63 10.80 -0.90
C ILE A 65 20.12 10.62 -2.32
N CYS A 66 18.80 10.58 -2.48
CA CYS A 66 18.14 10.40 -3.76
C CYS A 66 17.46 11.71 -4.19
N GLN A 67 17.65 12.09 -5.45
CA GLN A 67 16.84 13.11 -6.12
C GLN A 67 15.71 12.35 -6.84
N VAL A 68 14.48 12.63 -6.46
CA VAL A 68 13.30 11.89 -6.92
C VAL A 68 12.33 12.84 -7.61
N ASP A 69 12.11 12.61 -8.89
CA ASP A 69 11.07 13.29 -9.67
C ASP A 69 9.70 12.69 -9.34
N ILE A 70 8.76 13.53 -8.90
CA ILE A 70 7.38 13.16 -8.58
C ILE A 70 6.38 13.73 -9.59
N GLY A 71 6.84 14.07 -10.79
CA GLY A 71 6.04 14.60 -11.90
C GLY A 71 5.87 16.12 -11.87
N GLU A 72 5.59 16.72 -10.72
CA GLU A 72 5.44 18.17 -10.56
C GLU A 72 6.78 18.86 -10.19
N LYS A 73 7.62 18.17 -9.47
CA LYS A 73 8.91 18.66 -8.96
C LYS A 73 9.84 17.50 -8.62
N THR A 74 11.12 17.81 -8.51
CA THR A 74 12.13 16.90 -7.94
C THR A 74 12.30 17.22 -6.46
N ILE A 75 12.27 16.20 -5.61
CA ILE A 75 12.47 16.31 -4.16
C ILE A 75 13.68 15.49 -3.73
N GLN A 76 14.24 15.84 -2.57
CA GLN A 76 15.34 15.12 -1.98
C GLN A 76 14.81 14.14 -0.91
N ILE A 77 15.20 12.88 -1.02
CA ILE A 77 14.88 11.84 -0.04
C ILE A 77 16.16 11.15 0.40
N VAL A 78 16.34 11.01 1.72
CA VAL A 78 17.43 10.23 2.31
C VAL A 78 16.90 8.87 2.73
N THR A 79 17.55 7.80 2.30
CA THR A 79 17.14 6.43 2.64
C THR A 79 18.32 5.54 2.97
N GLY A 80 18.08 4.48 3.72
CA GLY A 80 19.02 3.40 3.98
C GLY A 80 18.77 2.14 3.13
N ALA A 81 17.83 2.18 2.19
CA ALA A 81 17.48 1.03 1.37
C ALA A 81 18.61 0.71 0.37
N PRO A 82 19.11 -0.54 0.33
CA PRO A 82 20.24 -0.91 -0.52
C PRO A 82 19.83 -1.31 -1.95
N ASN A 83 18.53 -1.47 -2.20
CA ASN A 83 18.00 -2.07 -3.44
C ASN A 83 17.63 -1.08 -4.53
N VAL A 84 17.65 0.23 -4.27
CA VAL A 84 17.25 1.25 -5.23
C VAL A 84 18.40 1.68 -6.14
N LYS A 85 18.07 2.03 -7.37
CA LYS A 85 19.01 2.48 -8.42
C LYS A 85 18.46 3.72 -9.14
N GLU A 86 19.34 4.43 -9.82
CA GLU A 86 18.93 5.52 -10.71
C GLU A 86 18.05 4.97 -11.84
N GLY A 87 16.91 5.61 -12.08
CA GLY A 87 15.91 5.20 -13.05
C GLY A 87 14.74 4.42 -12.46
N ASP A 88 14.88 3.86 -11.25
CA ASP A 88 13.80 3.09 -10.60
C ASP A 88 12.61 3.99 -10.28
N LYS A 89 11.42 3.44 -10.44
CA LYS A 89 10.15 4.05 -10.03
C LYS A 89 9.70 3.44 -8.72
N VAL A 90 9.39 4.29 -7.75
CA VAL A 90 9.14 3.89 -6.36
C VAL A 90 7.92 4.62 -5.78
N PRO A 91 7.20 4.03 -4.82
CA PRO A 91 6.15 4.74 -4.11
C PRO A 91 6.77 5.75 -3.13
N VAL A 92 6.29 6.98 -3.20
CA VAL A 92 6.78 8.14 -2.41
C VAL A 92 5.64 8.76 -1.65
N VAL A 93 5.79 8.85 -0.33
CA VAL A 93 4.92 9.62 0.54
C VAL A 93 5.55 10.97 0.84
N LEU A 94 4.76 12.03 0.77
CA LEU A 94 5.20 13.40 0.97
C LEU A 94 5.05 13.84 2.43
N ASP A 95 5.62 15.02 2.72
CA ASP A 95 5.45 15.67 4.03
C ASP A 95 3.97 15.94 4.33
N GLY A 96 3.52 15.49 5.48
CA GLY A 96 2.15 15.65 5.96
C GLY A 96 1.19 14.53 5.63
N ASP A 97 1.56 13.63 4.73
CA ASP A 97 0.74 12.49 4.30
C ASP A 97 1.01 11.24 5.14
N LYS A 98 0.27 10.14 4.91
CA LYS A 98 0.30 8.95 5.77
C LYS A 98 0.63 7.68 5.02
N VAL A 99 1.26 6.77 5.75
CA VAL A 99 1.44 5.35 5.40
C VAL A 99 0.78 4.46 6.45
N ALA A 100 0.48 3.22 6.07
CA ALA A 100 -0.25 2.30 6.95
C ALA A 100 0.59 1.85 8.14
N GLY A 101 1.89 1.63 7.99
CA GLY A 101 2.69 1.12 9.08
C GLY A 101 4.18 1.18 8.91
N GLY A 102 4.89 0.57 9.83
CA GLY A 102 6.34 0.47 9.86
C GLY A 102 6.87 -0.77 9.14
N HIS A 103 8.11 -0.72 8.67
CA HIS A 103 8.77 -1.78 7.92
C HIS A 103 9.44 -2.86 8.80
N ASP A 104 9.32 -2.76 10.12
CA ASP A 104 9.97 -3.67 11.08
C ASP A 104 9.16 -4.92 11.43
N GLY A 105 8.04 -5.14 10.72
CA GLY A 105 7.13 -6.25 10.97
C GLY A 105 6.26 -6.09 12.22
N SER A 106 6.27 -4.90 12.85
CA SER A 106 5.35 -4.59 13.94
C SER A 106 3.89 -4.53 13.44
N PRO A 107 2.91 -4.76 14.33
CA PRO A 107 1.51 -4.59 13.98
C PRO A 107 1.24 -3.19 13.45
N LEU A 108 0.44 -3.09 12.38
CA LEU A 108 0.06 -1.82 11.80
C LEU A 108 -0.69 -0.96 12.82
N PRO A 109 -0.29 0.29 13.05
CA PRO A 109 -1.02 1.19 13.93
C PRO A 109 -2.40 1.49 13.36
N GLU A 110 -3.39 1.64 14.23
CA GLU A 110 -4.79 1.84 13.84
C GLU A 110 -5.01 3.08 12.95
N ASP A 111 -4.25 4.14 13.23
CA ASP A 111 -4.35 5.43 12.53
C ASP A 111 -3.25 5.65 11.47
N GLY A 112 -2.41 4.65 11.20
CA GLY A 112 -1.25 4.79 10.33
C GLY A 112 -0.15 5.69 10.92
N ILE A 113 0.87 5.95 10.10
CA ILE A 113 2.01 6.79 10.47
C ILE A 113 2.03 8.03 9.58
N LYS A 114 1.96 9.21 10.20
CA LYS A 114 2.10 10.48 9.49
C LYS A 114 3.58 10.78 9.24
N ILE A 115 3.93 10.94 7.96
CA ILE A 115 5.28 11.28 7.55
C ILE A 115 5.49 12.78 7.66
N LYS A 116 6.67 13.16 8.13
CA LYS A 116 7.10 14.56 8.23
C LYS A 116 8.46 14.72 7.58
N ALA A 117 8.59 15.78 6.80
CA ALA A 117 9.89 16.23 6.34
C ALA A 117 10.83 16.45 7.54
N GLY A 118 12.05 16.05 7.40
CA GLY A 118 12.99 16.11 8.51
C GLY A 118 14.44 16.03 8.05
N LYS A 119 15.36 15.99 9.02
CA LYS A 119 16.78 15.82 8.74
C LYS A 119 17.27 14.47 9.22
N LEU A 120 17.81 13.69 8.30
CA LEU A 120 18.50 12.46 8.58
C LEU A 120 20.02 12.73 8.58
N ARG A 121 20.63 12.63 9.76
CA ARG A 121 22.06 12.96 9.93
C ARG A 121 22.48 14.32 9.35
N GLY A 122 21.61 15.34 9.50
CA GLY A 122 21.87 16.71 9.03
C GLY A 122 21.46 17.01 7.58
N ILE A 123 21.10 16.02 6.79
CA ILE A 123 20.61 16.18 5.40
C ILE A 123 19.09 16.18 5.40
N GLU A 124 18.49 17.13 4.68
CA GLU A 124 17.04 17.26 4.56
C GLU A 124 16.45 16.13 3.72
N SER A 125 15.29 15.61 4.15
CA SER A 125 14.48 14.64 3.44
C SER A 125 13.04 15.14 3.39
N ASP A 126 12.53 15.39 2.20
CA ASP A 126 11.20 16.01 1.96
C ASP A 126 10.06 14.99 1.87
N GLY A 127 10.37 13.73 2.11
CA GLY A 127 9.44 12.62 2.06
C GLY A 127 10.13 11.30 2.38
N MET A 128 9.43 10.21 2.09
CA MET A 128 9.92 8.85 2.30
C MET A 128 9.55 7.96 1.11
N MET A 129 10.48 7.12 0.68
CA MET A 129 10.18 6.01 -0.24
C MET A 129 9.67 4.83 0.58
N CYS A 130 8.65 4.12 0.09
CA CYS A 130 7.96 3.10 0.86
C CYS A 130 8.29 1.68 0.41
N SER A 131 8.35 0.76 1.36
CA SER A 131 8.26 -0.68 1.15
C SER A 131 6.80 -1.10 0.98
N ILE A 132 6.56 -2.35 0.56
CA ILE A 132 5.20 -2.86 0.43
C ILE A 132 4.51 -3.03 1.79
N GLU A 133 5.27 -3.31 2.85
CA GLU A 133 4.80 -3.44 4.22
C GLU A 133 4.35 -2.08 4.79
N GLU A 134 5.09 -1.00 4.48
CA GLU A 134 4.71 0.37 4.88
C GLU A 134 3.41 0.82 4.21
N LEU A 135 3.07 0.25 3.05
CA LEU A 135 1.80 0.44 2.36
C LEU A 135 0.68 -0.47 2.88
N GLY A 136 0.92 -1.21 3.97
CA GLY A 136 -0.08 -2.06 4.61
C GLY A 136 -0.34 -3.38 3.88
N SER A 137 0.53 -3.75 2.96
CA SER A 137 0.43 -4.99 2.22
C SER A 137 1.57 -5.98 2.57
N SER A 138 1.73 -7.05 1.84
CA SER A 138 2.72 -8.07 2.13
C SER A 138 3.27 -8.71 0.87
N ARG A 139 4.40 -9.43 1.02
CA ARG A 139 4.99 -10.22 -0.06
C ARG A 139 4.14 -11.42 -0.50
N ASP A 140 3.18 -11.84 0.29
CA ASP A 140 2.23 -12.86 -0.13
C ASP A 140 1.31 -12.35 -1.24
N MET A 141 1.00 -11.05 -1.23
CA MET A 141 0.23 -10.38 -2.29
C MET A 141 1.13 -9.85 -3.42
N TYR A 142 2.37 -9.48 -3.09
CA TYR A 142 3.37 -8.91 -4.02
C TYR A 142 4.67 -9.73 -3.95
N PRO A 143 4.74 -10.92 -4.54
CA PRO A 143 5.91 -11.81 -4.45
C PRO A 143 7.20 -11.20 -5.03
N GLU A 144 7.07 -10.23 -5.94
CA GLU A 144 8.17 -9.47 -6.54
C GLU A 144 8.77 -8.43 -5.58
N ALA A 145 8.07 -8.06 -4.50
CA ALA A 145 8.56 -7.10 -3.53
C ALA A 145 9.82 -7.62 -2.81
N PRO A 146 10.84 -6.77 -2.60
CA PRO A 146 12.04 -7.16 -1.88
C PRO A 146 11.75 -7.45 -0.41
N GLU A 147 12.49 -8.38 0.18
CA GLU A 147 12.31 -8.77 1.59
C GLU A 147 12.61 -7.63 2.58
N ASN A 148 13.60 -6.80 2.25
CA ASN A 148 13.96 -5.62 3.03
C ASN A 148 14.35 -4.51 2.06
N GLY A 149 13.42 -3.66 1.69
CA GLY A 149 13.72 -2.58 0.76
C GLY A 149 12.49 -1.88 0.23
N ILE A 150 12.73 -0.89 -0.60
CA ILE A 150 11.69 -0.11 -1.26
C ILE A 150 11.06 -0.93 -2.38
N TYR A 151 9.75 -0.83 -2.53
CA TYR A 151 9.05 -1.41 -3.68
C TYR A 151 9.44 -0.70 -4.96
N ILE A 152 9.66 -1.45 -6.04
CA ILE A 152 10.05 -0.90 -7.35
C ILE A 152 8.96 -1.27 -8.35
N PHE A 153 8.37 -0.25 -8.97
CA PHE A 153 7.37 -0.41 -10.02
C PHE A 153 8.02 -0.82 -11.35
N ASP A 154 7.22 -1.43 -12.21
CA ASP A 154 7.58 -1.68 -13.61
C ASP A 154 7.71 -0.36 -14.40
N ASP A 155 8.41 -0.41 -15.53
CA ASP A 155 8.73 0.76 -16.35
C ASP A 155 7.53 1.43 -17.02
N ASP A 156 6.38 0.75 -17.11
CA ASP A 156 5.15 1.24 -17.74
C ASP A 156 4.32 2.16 -16.84
N VAL A 157 4.60 2.20 -15.54
CA VAL A 157 3.89 3.08 -14.60
C VAL A 157 4.33 4.53 -14.78
N GLU A 158 3.38 5.46 -14.88
CA GLU A 158 3.68 6.89 -15.07
C GLU A 158 4.11 7.58 -13.77
N VAL A 159 5.14 8.44 -13.85
CA VAL A 159 5.62 9.25 -12.73
C VAL A 159 4.60 10.32 -12.36
N GLY A 160 4.43 10.55 -11.07
CA GLY A 160 3.47 11.54 -10.54
C GLY A 160 2.03 11.04 -10.42
N THR A 161 1.75 9.81 -10.85
CA THR A 161 0.43 9.18 -10.67
C THR A 161 0.26 8.62 -9.25
N ASP A 162 -0.97 8.25 -8.91
CA ASP A 162 -1.29 7.63 -7.62
C ASP A 162 -0.67 6.24 -7.52
N ALA A 163 0.25 6.07 -6.57
CA ALA A 163 0.94 4.80 -6.34
C ALA A 163 0.00 3.75 -5.71
N VAL A 164 -1.01 4.17 -4.95
CA VAL A 164 -2.00 3.26 -4.35
C VAL A 164 -2.88 2.65 -5.43
N GLU A 165 -3.29 3.46 -6.44
CA GLU A 165 -4.01 2.99 -7.61
C GLU A 165 -3.14 2.07 -8.48
N ALA A 166 -1.89 2.45 -8.74
CA ALA A 166 -0.94 1.65 -9.52
C ALA A 166 -0.68 0.25 -8.92
N LEU A 167 -0.74 0.15 -7.60
CA LEU A 167 -0.66 -1.11 -6.85
C LEU A 167 -2.00 -1.86 -6.77
N GLY A 168 -3.12 -1.25 -7.17
CA GLY A 168 -4.46 -1.83 -7.02
C GLY A 168 -4.93 -1.91 -5.57
N LEU A 169 -4.38 -1.07 -4.68
CA LEU A 169 -4.75 -1.03 -3.26
C LEU A 169 -6.04 -0.23 -3.00
N HIS A 170 -6.59 0.50 -3.98
CA HIS A 170 -7.93 1.09 -3.89
C HIS A 170 -9.01 0.01 -4.04
N ASP A 171 -8.96 -0.97 -3.14
CA ASP A 171 -9.90 -2.09 -3.14
C ASP A 171 -10.37 -2.41 -1.72
N THR A 172 -11.45 -3.16 -1.63
CA THR A 172 -12.02 -3.63 -0.37
C THR A 172 -12.19 -5.14 -0.43
N VAL A 173 -11.65 -5.83 0.54
CA VAL A 173 -11.73 -7.28 0.66
C VAL A 173 -12.80 -7.65 1.68
N PHE A 174 -13.72 -8.52 1.28
CA PHE A 174 -14.75 -9.10 2.13
C PHE A 174 -14.34 -10.51 2.54
N GLU A 175 -14.38 -10.78 3.84
CA GLU A 175 -14.25 -12.12 4.36
C GLU A 175 -15.65 -12.72 4.56
N LEU A 176 -15.96 -13.70 3.72
CA LEU A 176 -17.24 -14.41 3.73
C LEU A 176 -17.07 -15.78 4.40
N SER A 177 -17.91 -16.07 5.37
CA SER A 177 -18.05 -17.40 5.95
C SER A 177 -19.27 -18.11 5.38
N LEU A 178 -19.03 -19.25 4.75
CA LEU A 178 -20.09 -20.13 4.23
C LEU A 178 -20.47 -21.18 5.28
N ILE A 179 -20.78 -20.78 6.50
CA ILE A 179 -21.26 -21.70 7.53
C ILE A 179 -22.75 -21.97 7.29
N HIS A 180 -23.07 -22.81 6.31
CA HIS A 180 -24.29 -23.61 6.35
C HIS A 180 -23.93 -25.06 6.70
N ILE A 181 -23.65 -25.31 7.95
CA ILE A 181 -23.76 -26.64 8.51
C ILE A 181 -25.24 -26.87 8.75
N SER A 182 -25.93 -27.32 7.73
CA SER A 182 -27.17 -28.06 7.94
C SER A 182 -26.76 -29.37 8.60
N GLU A 183 -26.85 -29.47 9.92
CA GLU A 183 -26.83 -30.78 10.56
C GLU A 183 -28.01 -31.58 9.96
N PRO A 184 -27.73 -32.79 9.45
CA PRO A 184 -28.83 -33.64 8.99
C PRO A 184 -29.68 -33.98 10.21
N THR A 185 -30.88 -33.44 10.29
CA THR A 185 -31.90 -33.84 11.26
C THR A 185 -32.07 -35.33 11.13
N ARG A 186 -31.51 -36.11 12.03
CA ARG A 186 -31.88 -37.51 12.18
C ARG A 186 -33.36 -37.54 12.58
N LEU A 187 -34.21 -37.82 11.64
CA LEU A 187 -35.54 -38.28 11.94
C LEU A 187 -35.39 -39.65 12.60
N GLY A 188 -35.72 -39.70 13.91
CA GLY A 188 -35.86 -40.94 14.65
C GLY A 188 -37.18 -41.62 14.34
#